data_e9e0a0f758d1a75a4878a63b0aacd418
#
_entry.id   e9e0a0f758d1a75a4878a63b0aacd418
#
_cell.length_a   1.000
_cell.length_b   1.000
_cell.length_c   1.000
_cell.angle_alpha   90.00
_cell.angle_beta   90.00
_cell.angle_gamma   90.00
#
_symmetry.space_group_name_H-M   'P 1'
#
loop_
_entity.id
_entity.type
_entity.pdbx_description
1 polymer ?
#
loop_
_entity_poly.entity_id
_entity_poly.type
_entity_poly.pdbx_seq_one_letter_code
_entity_poly.pdbx_strand_id
1 'polypeptide(L)'
;MGTVLKRMTTVLLLLIMLIIMPVSEVHAEPQAEQTADNGAAQETELSDFEKQKQASYDTVPETNNIDGWPEGPKVYGNSAIVMDMNSGAILYGKKIDEQHYPASITKLLTVLIALENSSLDDEVLFSQESIDILRSDYASIGMRSGEILSMEDALYATMLASANEVAYAVGENVGKLMGGDYNTFIQAMNDRSTELGCTGSSWTNANGLHDDLHYTTARDMALITSALYEHEEFRTIAQTLSYTIGPTNLVNEQRVFQQHHKMLWPDNSNYYEYCTGGKTGYTDKSRTTLVTTADNGTLQLVAVVLQDDGDVYADTRSMFEYGFNNFSKVLLSGEKMPEEIRSYTDSDSYVLLPDGVTFDSLEHEITVEDEKEASGRITFFYKGQNVGSADVVLTPEYVEETTGYTTRLELSNPGAGQEKDTGKSSRTPALFMTVRIAAAGAVILLLSILIMIVVFRRRAAVRRKRRMMIRRKRHQMQMRQGTGRQRIRNVKSSSARARQPVSSNRNRRRS
;
A
#
# COMPACT_ATOMS: atom_id res chain seq x y z
N MET A 1 18.84 -18.36 56.65
CA MET A 1 18.04 -19.62 56.56
C MET A 1 16.66 -19.55 57.16
N GLY A 2 16.36 -18.64 58.10
CA GLY A 2 15.04 -18.55 58.77
C GLY A 2 13.89 -17.93 57.97
N THR A 3 14.15 -17.03 57.03
CA THR A 3 13.12 -16.31 56.28
C THR A 3 12.55 -17.05 55.08
N VAL A 4 13.35 -17.90 54.42
CA VAL A 4 12.91 -18.74 53.28
C VAL A 4 12.06 -19.89 53.77
N LEU A 5 12.42 -20.48 54.92
CA LEU A 5 11.67 -21.58 55.54
C LEU A 5 10.27 -21.13 56.01
N LYS A 6 10.13 -19.89 56.56
CA LYS A 6 8.82 -19.29 56.93
C LYS A 6 7.94 -19.03 55.72
N ARG A 7 8.48 -18.63 54.56
CA ARG A 7 7.70 -18.39 53.36
C ARG A 7 7.23 -19.69 52.69
N MET A 8 8.04 -20.74 52.72
CA MET A 8 7.66 -22.06 52.23
C MET A 8 6.57 -22.72 53.11
N THR A 9 6.63 -22.57 54.47
CA THR A 9 5.57 -23.07 55.35
C THR A 9 4.25 -22.30 55.17
N THR A 10 4.25 -21.01 54.87
CA THR A 10 3.04 -20.23 54.63
C THR A 10 2.37 -20.61 53.31
N VAL A 11 3.14 -20.87 52.25
CA VAL A 11 2.60 -21.34 50.95
C VAL A 11 2.05 -22.76 51.05
N LEU A 12 2.72 -23.63 51.80
CA LEU A 12 2.26 -25.00 52.02
C LEU A 12 0.96 -25.05 52.85
N LEU A 13 0.80 -24.18 53.87
CA LEU A 13 -0.43 -24.05 54.68
C LEU A 13 -1.60 -23.46 53.84
N LEU A 14 -1.35 -22.54 52.93
CA LEU A 14 -2.35 -22.02 52.00
C LEU A 14 -2.81 -23.07 50.97
N LEU A 15 -1.91 -23.91 50.48
CA LEU A 15 -2.23 -25.00 49.60
C LEU A 15 -3.03 -26.13 50.31
N ILE A 16 -2.77 -26.39 51.57
CA ILE A 16 -3.53 -27.38 52.39
C ILE A 16 -4.92 -26.85 52.77
N MET A 17 -5.10 -25.53 52.96
CA MET A 17 -6.44 -24.92 53.17
C MET A 17 -7.34 -25.00 51.92
N LEU A 18 -6.77 -25.06 50.70
CA LEU A 18 -7.56 -25.20 49.45
C LEU A 18 -8.07 -26.63 49.23
N ILE A 19 -7.54 -27.65 49.94
CA ILE A 19 -7.88 -29.07 49.76
C ILE A 19 -8.93 -29.53 50.79
N ILE A 20 -9.21 -28.72 51.81
CA ILE A 20 -10.18 -29.08 52.90
C ILE A 20 -11.36 -28.09 52.85
N MET A 21 -12.07 -27.99 51.72
CA MET A 21 -13.42 -27.49 51.68
C MET A 21 -14.38 -28.68 51.73
N PRO A 22 -15.28 -28.76 52.70
CA PRO A 22 -16.28 -29.83 52.75
C PRO A 22 -17.22 -29.67 51.54
N VAL A 23 -17.31 -30.68 50.72
CA VAL A 23 -18.39 -30.84 49.74
C VAL A 23 -19.67 -31.00 50.50
N SER A 24 -20.51 -29.95 50.52
CA SER A 24 -21.86 -30.04 51.08
C SER A 24 -22.69 -30.90 50.09
N GLU A 25 -22.94 -32.14 50.43
CA GLU A 25 -23.97 -32.93 49.78
C GLU A 25 -25.32 -32.30 50.01
N VAL A 26 -25.90 -31.70 48.97
CA VAL A 26 -27.31 -31.30 48.99
C VAL A 26 -28.15 -32.56 48.75
N HIS A 27 -28.77 -33.04 49.82
CA HIS A 27 -29.81 -34.05 49.68
C HIS A 27 -31.04 -33.40 49.00
N ALA A 28 -31.32 -33.83 47.79
CA ALA A 28 -32.57 -33.49 47.13
C ALA A 28 -33.65 -34.55 47.55
N GLU A 29 -34.67 -34.07 48.23
CA GLU A 29 -35.90 -34.85 48.39
C GLU A 29 -36.64 -35.02 47.05
N PRO A 30 -37.28 -36.17 46.79
CA PRO A 30 -38.00 -36.38 45.53
C PRO A 30 -39.35 -35.67 45.58
N GLN A 31 -39.53 -34.60 44.83
CA GLN A 31 -40.84 -34.03 44.51
C GLN A 31 -41.34 -34.57 43.16
N ALA A 32 -42.62 -34.88 43.20
CA ALA A 32 -43.41 -35.58 42.18
C ALA A 32 -43.35 -34.99 40.78
N GLU A 33 -43.53 -35.89 39.81
CA GLU A 33 -43.86 -35.63 38.41
C GLU A 33 -44.81 -34.46 38.21
N GLN A 34 -44.35 -33.43 37.46
CA GLN A 34 -45.24 -32.58 36.67
C GLN A 34 -44.66 -32.39 35.28
N THR A 35 -45.36 -33.01 34.33
CA THR A 35 -45.62 -32.60 32.96
C THR A 35 -44.46 -31.99 32.16
N ALA A 36 -44.11 -32.73 31.12
CA ALA A 36 -43.33 -32.23 29.97
C ALA A 36 -43.81 -30.85 29.51
N ASP A 37 -43.01 -29.83 29.75
CA ASP A 37 -43.07 -28.61 28.97
C ASP A 37 -41.91 -28.63 27.99
N ASN A 38 -42.26 -28.60 26.71
CA ASN A 38 -41.37 -28.52 25.59
C ASN A 38 -40.55 -27.19 25.75
N GLY A 39 -39.34 -27.31 26.31
CA GLY A 39 -38.32 -26.28 26.18
C GLY A 39 -37.93 -26.13 24.73
N ALA A 40 -38.73 -25.43 23.94
CA ALA A 40 -38.27 -24.82 22.71
C ALA A 40 -37.08 -23.96 23.09
N ALA A 41 -35.87 -24.31 22.63
CA ALA A 41 -34.73 -23.41 22.66
C ALA A 41 -35.24 -22.09 22.08
N GLN A 42 -35.33 -21.05 22.91
CA GLN A 42 -35.52 -19.69 22.41
C GLN A 42 -34.32 -19.44 21.51
N GLU A 43 -34.52 -19.55 20.21
CA GLU A 43 -33.61 -18.96 19.24
C GLU A 43 -33.55 -17.49 19.61
N THR A 44 -32.44 -17.07 20.20
CA THR A 44 -32.17 -15.66 20.47
C THR A 44 -32.13 -15.00 19.11
N GLU A 45 -33.17 -14.22 18.75
CA GLU A 45 -33.15 -13.48 17.49
C GLU A 45 -31.88 -12.65 17.44
N LEU A 46 -31.05 -12.86 16.39
CA LEU A 46 -29.86 -12.07 16.12
C LEU A 46 -30.24 -10.60 16.01
N SER A 47 -29.43 -9.71 16.55
CA SER A 47 -29.57 -8.27 16.35
C SER A 47 -29.51 -7.94 14.86
N ASP A 48 -30.09 -6.81 14.44
CA ASP A 48 -30.02 -6.39 13.03
C ASP A 48 -28.58 -6.23 12.54
N PHE A 49 -27.68 -5.84 13.43
CA PHE A 49 -26.23 -5.80 13.17
C PHE A 49 -25.65 -7.18 12.88
N GLU A 50 -25.94 -8.18 13.72
CA GLU A 50 -25.48 -9.54 13.51
C GLU A 50 -26.08 -10.18 12.25
N LYS A 51 -27.35 -9.88 11.95
CA LYS A 51 -28.00 -10.32 10.70
C LYS A 51 -27.28 -9.71 9.49
N GLN A 52 -26.97 -8.41 9.52
CA GLN A 52 -26.26 -7.74 8.42
C GLN A 52 -24.85 -8.27 8.24
N LYS A 53 -24.10 -8.46 9.34
CA LYS A 53 -22.78 -9.07 9.34
C LYS A 53 -22.80 -10.48 8.75
N GLN A 54 -23.75 -11.32 9.17
CA GLN A 54 -23.91 -12.66 8.65
C GLN A 54 -24.31 -12.66 7.17
N ALA A 55 -25.22 -11.78 6.76
CA ALA A 55 -25.60 -11.63 5.36
C ALA A 55 -24.41 -11.23 4.46
N SER A 56 -23.52 -10.36 4.97
CA SER A 56 -22.28 -10.05 4.26
C SER A 56 -21.42 -11.29 4.11
N TYR A 57 -21.18 -12.05 5.19
CA TYR A 57 -20.37 -13.27 5.15
C TYR A 57 -20.93 -14.33 4.21
N ASP A 58 -22.27 -14.44 4.12
CA ASP A 58 -22.94 -15.43 3.26
C ASP A 58 -23.05 -14.98 1.79
N THR A 59 -22.72 -13.71 1.48
CA THR A 59 -22.67 -13.23 0.11
C THR A 59 -21.52 -13.92 -0.64
N VAL A 60 -21.86 -14.63 -1.72
CA VAL A 60 -20.90 -15.34 -2.55
C VAL A 60 -20.10 -14.34 -3.39
N PRO A 61 -18.76 -14.43 -3.41
CA PRO A 61 -17.94 -13.62 -4.33
C PRO A 61 -18.32 -13.88 -5.79
N GLU A 62 -18.34 -12.84 -6.62
CA GLU A 62 -18.68 -12.97 -8.04
C GLU A 62 -17.75 -13.92 -8.77
N THR A 63 -16.46 -13.93 -8.40
CA THR A 63 -15.45 -14.84 -8.96
C THR A 63 -15.76 -16.32 -8.73
N ASN A 64 -16.52 -16.68 -7.69
CA ASN A 64 -16.93 -18.06 -7.45
C ASN A 64 -18.00 -18.56 -8.44
N ASN A 65 -18.61 -17.66 -9.23
CA ASN A 65 -19.58 -18.02 -10.26
C ASN A 65 -18.93 -18.32 -11.63
N ILE A 66 -17.61 -18.19 -11.74
CA ILE A 66 -16.86 -18.41 -12.97
C ILE A 66 -16.48 -19.89 -13.03
N ASP A 67 -16.99 -20.60 -14.03
CA ASP A 67 -16.68 -22.01 -14.22
C ASP A 67 -15.19 -22.24 -14.53
N GLY A 68 -14.54 -23.13 -13.80
CA GLY A 68 -13.10 -23.37 -13.85
C GLY A 68 -12.25 -22.40 -13.00
N TRP A 69 -12.88 -21.45 -12.29
CA TRP A 69 -12.19 -20.58 -11.34
C TRP A 69 -12.19 -21.21 -9.95
N PRO A 70 -11.10 -21.12 -9.17
CA PRO A 70 -11.05 -21.68 -7.82
C PRO A 70 -12.06 -20.98 -6.89
N GLU A 71 -12.65 -21.73 -5.98
CA GLU A 71 -13.58 -21.18 -4.99
C GLU A 71 -12.84 -20.30 -3.98
N GLY A 72 -13.16 -19.01 -3.95
CA GLY A 72 -12.58 -18.02 -3.04
C GLY A 72 -13.20 -18.08 -1.65
N PRO A 73 -12.51 -17.54 -0.64
CA PRO A 73 -12.97 -17.57 0.76
C PRO A 73 -14.21 -16.70 0.96
N LYS A 74 -15.02 -17.05 1.96
CA LYS A 74 -16.04 -16.16 2.50
C LYS A 74 -15.39 -15.11 3.40
N VAL A 75 -15.78 -13.87 3.26
CA VAL A 75 -15.27 -12.73 4.04
C VAL A 75 -16.40 -11.87 4.60
N TYR A 76 -16.17 -11.21 5.72
CA TYR A 76 -17.13 -10.31 6.35
C TYR A 76 -17.18 -8.94 5.66
N GLY A 77 -16.12 -8.53 4.97
CA GLY A 77 -16.13 -7.29 4.19
C GLY A 77 -17.31 -7.27 3.22
N ASN A 78 -18.04 -6.15 3.14
CA ASN A 78 -19.16 -6.03 2.22
C ASN A 78 -18.67 -6.01 0.77
N SER A 79 -17.58 -5.28 0.50
CA SER A 79 -16.82 -5.37 -0.75
C SER A 79 -15.39 -5.78 -0.49
N ALA A 80 -14.83 -6.64 -1.36
CA ALA A 80 -13.46 -7.08 -1.24
C ALA A 80 -12.86 -7.49 -2.59
N ILE A 81 -11.55 -7.25 -2.78
CA ILE A 81 -10.81 -7.60 -3.99
C ILE A 81 -9.41 -8.11 -3.62
N VAL A 82 -8.88 -9.04 -4.42
CA VAL A 82 -7.45 -9.30 -4.55
C VAL A 82 -7.05 -9.08 -6.00
N MET A 83 -6.07 -8.22 -6.20
CA MET A 83 -5.55 -7.89 -7.53
C MET A 83 -4.02 -8.00 -7.53
N ASP A 84 -3.47 -8.52 -8.60
CA ASP A 84 -2.02 -8.48 -8.86
C ASP A 84 -1.64 -7.06 -9.30
N MET A 85 -0.69 -6.46 -8.58
CA MET A 85 -0.34 -5.04 -8.79
C MET A 85 0.42 -4.79 -10.09
N ASN A 86 1.05 -5.81 -10.66
CA ASN A 86 1.85 -5.65 -11.89
C ASN A 86 1.02 -5.85 -13.15
N SER A 87 0.18 -6.90 -13.20
CA SER A 87 -0.61 -7.24 -14.37
C SER A 87 -2.03 -6.68 -14.34
N GLY A 88 -2.51 -6.25 -13.17
CA GLY A 88 -3.91 -5.83 -12.96
C GLY A 88 -4.90 -7.00 -12.95
N ALA A 89 -4.42 -8.27 -12.90
CA ALA A 89 -5.27 -9.44 -12.81
C ALA A 89 -6.11 -9.44 -11.53
N ILE A 90 -7.42 -9.63 -11.66
CA ILE A 90 -8.33 -9.70 -10.51
C ILE A 90 -8.56 -11.16 -10.16
N LEU A 91 -7.98 -11.60 -9.02
CA LEU A 91 -8.00 -12.99 -8.60
C LEU A 91 -9.24 -13.33 -7.76
N TYR A 92 -9.69 -12.37 -6.96
CA TYR A 92 -10.86 -12.47 -6.10
C TYR A 92 -11.69 -11.21 -6.20
N GLY A 93 -13.00 -11.34 -6.31
CA GLY A 93 -13.93 -10.20 -6.39
C GLY A 93 -15.24 -10.49 -5.66
N LYS A 94 -15.59 -9.59 -4.75
CA LYS A 94 -16.87 -9.52 -4.05
C LYS A 94 -17.36 -8.09 -4.08
N LYS A 95 -18.40 -7.79 -4.87
CA LYS A 95 -18.99 -6.46 -5.04
C LYS A 95 -17.96 -5.36 -5.24
N ILE A 96 -16.97 -5.63 -6.09
CA ILE A 96 -15.76 -4.81 -6.19
C ILE A 96 -16.02 -3.39 -6.69
N ASP A 97 -17.16 -3.13 -7.32
CA ASP A 97 -17.59 -1.85 -7.87
C ASP A 97 -18.68 -1.15 -7.02
N GLU A 98 -19.07 -1.75 -5.87
CA GLU A 98 -20.00 -1.11 -4.94
C GLU A 98 -19.32 0.06 -4.21
N GLN A 99 -20.00 1.22 -4.16
CA GLN A 99 -19.48 2.43 -3.53
C GLN A 99 -19.57 2.37 -2.02
N HIS A 100 -18.47 2.70 -1.34
CA HIS A 100 -18.35 2.77 0.11
C HIS A 100 -17.60 4.01 0.55
N TYR A 101 -17.81 4.43 1.79
CA TYR A 101 -17.01 5.48 2.42
C TYR A 101 -15.62 4.93 2.77
N PRO A 102 -14.52 5.56 2.29
CA PRO A 102 -13.18 5.02 2.45
C PRO A 102 -12.60 5.17 3.86
N ALA A 103 -13.02 6.17 4.62
CA ALA A 103 -12.28 6.61 5.80
C ALA A 103 -10.81 6.89 5.49
N SER A 104 -9.87 6.58 6.42
CA SER A 104 -8.46 6.93 6.29
C SER A 104 -7.67 6.16 5.22
N ILE A 105 -8.28 5.21 4.48
CA ILE A 105 -7.59 4.65 3.30
C ILE A 105 -7.47 5.68 2.16
N THR A 106 -8.27 6.75 2.18
CA THR A 106 -8.09 7.97 1.34
C THR A 106 -6.65 8.47 1.33
N LYS A 107 -5.94 8.34 2.47
CA LYS A 107 -4.56 8.83 2.61
C LYS A 107 -3.55 8.14 1.68
N LEU A 108 -3.90 6.97 1.11
CA LEU A 108 -3.09 6.35 0.06
C LEU A 108 -3.03 7.24 -1.19
N LEU A 109 -4.19 7.74 -1.64
CA LEU A 109 -4.22 8.67 -2.77
C LEU A 109 -3.55 10.01 -2.43
N THR A 110 -3.74 10.51 -1.20
CA THR A 110 -3.04 11.73 -0.73
C THR A 110 -1.53 11.59 -0.82
N VAL A 111 -0.99 10.43 -0.41
CA VAL A 111 0.45 10.13 -0.48
C VAL A 111 0.90 9.99 -1.94
N LEU A 112 0.10 9.35 -2.81
CA LEU A 112 0.39 9.24 -4.24
C LEU A 112 0.55 10.63 -4.88
N ILE A 113 -0.45 11.51 -4.72
CA ILE A 113 -0.40 12.87 -5.28
C ILE A 113 0.79 13.66 -4.71
N ALA A 114 1.09 13.50 -3.43
CA ALA A 114 2.24 14.17 -2.80
C ALA A 114 3.57 13.68 -3.38
N LEU A 115 3.76 12.37 -3.55
CA LEU A 115 4.99 11.80 -4.12
C LEU A 115 5.21 12.18 -5.58
N GLU A 116 4.13 12.32 -6.36
CA GLU A 116 4.17 12.72 -7.76
C GLU A 116 4.46 14.23 -7.95
N ASN A 117 4.08 15.09 -6.98
CA ASN A 117 4.09 16.55 -7.15
C ASN A 117 4.98 17.32 -6.16
N SER A 118 5.75 16.64 -5.31
CA SER A 118 6.64 17.27 -4.34
C SER A 118 7.93 16.49 -4.12
N SER A 119 8.88 17.14 -3.41
CA SER A 119 10.09 16.50 -2.91
C SER A 119 9.94 16.15 -1.43
N LEU A 120 10.57 15.05 -0.97
CA LEU A 120 10.58 14.69 0.45
C LEU A 120 11.21 15.75 1.37
N ASP A 121 12.05 16.62 0.83
CA ASP A 121 12.70 17.71 1.55
C ASP A 121 11.85 19.00 1.56
N ASP A 122 10.70 19.06 0.86
CA ASP A 122 9.82 20.22 0.84
C ASP A 122 9.19 20.47 2.21
N GLU A 123 8.99 21.74 2.54
CA GLU A 123 8.39 22.15 3.80
C GLU A 123 6.85 22.02 3.76
N VAL A 124 6.28 21.42 4.80
CA VAL A 124 4.85 21.36 5.06
C VAL A 124 4.53 22.31 6.20
N LEU A 125 4.02 23.49 5.88
CA LEU A 125 3.56 24.49 6.83
C LEU A 125 2.12 24.19 7.25
N PHE A 126 1.87 24.08 8.54
CA PHE A 126 0.53 23.87 9.10
C PHE A 126 -0.22 25.20 9.20
N SER A 127 -1.27 25.36 8.42
CA SER A 127 -2.20 26.48 8.50
C SER A 127 -3.08 26.40 9.75
N GLN A 128 -3.81 27.47 10.07
CA GLN A 128 -4.85 27.41 11.09
C GLN A 128 -5.98 26.45 10.64
N GLU A 129 -6.30 26.46 9.36
CA GLU A 129 -7.34 25.62 8.75
C GLU A 129 -7.02 24.12 8.95
N SER A 130 -5.76 23.70 8.76
CA SER A 130 -5.37 22.30 8.96
C SER A 130 -5.55 21.83 10.41
N ILE A 131 -5.53 22.76 11.38
CA ILE A 131 -5.75 22.47 12.80
C ILE A 131 -7.23 22.51 13.17
N ASP A 132 -7.99 23.44 12.59
CA ASP A 132 -9.40 23.67 12.90
C ASP A 132 -10.31 22.51 12.47
N ILE A 133 -9.86 21.63 11.53
CA ILE A 133 -10.59 20.42 11.17
C ILE A 133 -10.64 19.38 12.28
N LEU A 134 -9.75 19.47 13.30
CA LEU A 134 -9.61 18.46 14.32
C LEU A 134 -10.79 18.47 15.30
N ARG A 135 -11.23 17.27 15.65
CA ARG A 135 -12.13 16.98 16.78
C ARG A 135 -11.42 16.04 17.75
N SER A 136 -11.93 15.93 18.96
CA SER A 136 -11.29 15.16 20.05
C SER A 136 -11.15 13.66 19.76
N ASP A 137 -11.94 13.12 18.86
CA ASP A 137 -11.98 11.72 18.44
C ASP A 137 -11.18 11.44 17.14
N TYR A 138 -10.59 12.47 16.54
CA TYR A 138 -9.84 12.32 15.30
C TYR A 138 -8.37 11.94 15.56
N ALA A 139 -7.83 11.06 14.69
CA ALA A 139 -6.41 10.73 14.70
C ALA A 139 -5.56 11.98 14.42
N SER A 140 -4.63 12.30 15.31
CA SER A 140 -3.79 13.50 15.28
C SER A 140 -2.46 13.22 15.98
N ILE A 141 -1.41 13.92 15.60
CA ILE A 141 -0.11 13.95 16.28
C ILE A 141 0.13 15.27 17.03
N GLY A 142 -0.90 16.11 17.13
CA GLY A 142 -0.89 17.35 17.92
C GLY A 142 -0.05 18.46 17.30
N MET A 143 -0.15 18.66 15.99
CA MET A 143 0.49 19.79 15.31
C MET A 143 -0.15 21.12 15.70
N ARG A 144 0.60 22.21 15.54
CA ARG A 144 0.19 23.57 15.85
C ARG A 144 0.22 24.44 14.60
N SER A 145 -0.66 25.43 14.53
CA SER A 145 -0.63 26.43 13.45
C SER A 145 0.72 27.16 13.43
N GLY A 146 1.33 27.26 12.26
CA GLY A 146 2.68 27.82 12.04
C GLY A 146 3.82 26.82 12.29
N GLU A 147 3.54 25.59 12.68
CA GLU A 147 4.55 24.53 12.77
C GLU A 147 4.93 24.02 11.39
N ILE A 148 6.15 23.53 11.21
CA ILE A 148 6.69 23.07 9.94
C ILE A 148 7.28 21.68 10.11
N LEU A 149 6.95 20.78 9.19
CA LEU A 149 7.58 19.49 9.00
C LEU A 149 8.25 19.42 7.61
N SER A 150 9.14 18.45 7.40
CA SER A 150 9.50 18.04 6.05
C SER A 150 8.34 17.21 5.45
N MET A 151 8.24 17.16 4.12
CA MET A 151 7.28 16.27 3.46
C MET A 151 7.51 14.81 3.88
N GLU A 152 8.77 14.36 4.01
CA GLU A 152 9.09 13.02 4.51
C GLU A 152 8.44 12.75 5.88
N ASP A 153 8.63 13.64 6.86
CA ASP A 153 8.03 13.53 8.20
C ASP A 153 6.49 13.53 8.14
N ALA A 154 5.93 14.39 7.29
CA ALA A 154 4.47 14.50 7.11
C ALA A 154 3.88 13.23 6.48
N LEU A 155 4.55 12.61 5.50
CA LEU A 155 4.08 11.36 4.89
C LEU A 155 4.18 10.19 5.88
N TYR A 156 5.23 10.11 6.71
CA TYR A 156 5.30 9.13 7.81
C TYR A 156 4.16 9.32 8.81
N ALA A 157 3.87 10.55 9.22
CA ALA A 157 2.76 10.83 10.15
C ALA A 157 1.40 10.51 9.52
N THR A 158 1.21 10.81 8.24
CA THR A 158 -0.01 10.50 7.47
C THR A 158 -0.25 9.00 7.41
N MET A 159 0.78 8.20 7.17
CA MET A 159 0.64 6.76 7.01
C MET A 159 0.59 6.01 8.35
N LEU A 160 1.55 6.23 9.24
CA LEU A 160 1.69 5.45 10.47
C LEU A 160 0.67 5.87 11.54
N ALA A 161 0.59 7.18 11.84
CA ALA A 161 -0.32 7.74 12.84
C ALA A 161 -1.72 8.04 12.29
N SER A 162 -1.89 7.98 10.97
CA SER A 162 -3.16 8.37 10.32
C SER A 162 -3.61 9.81 10.63
N ALA A 163 -2.67 10.72 10.92
CA ALA A 163 -2.94 12.09 11.38
C ALA A 163 -3.74 12.88 10.34
N ASN A 164 -4.92 13.39 10.75
CA ASN A 164 -5.83 14.06 9.83
C ASN A 164 -5.37 15.47 9.46
N GLU A 165 -4.86 16.22 10.46
CA GLU A 165 -4.30 17.56 10.24
C GLU A 165 -3.07 17.53 9.34
N VAL A 166 -2.29 16.46 9.43
CA VAL A 166 -1.10 16.29 8.59
C VAL A 166 -1.50 16.01 7.14
N ALA A 167 -2.43 15.10 6.92
CA ALA A 167 -2.93 14.83 5.57
C ALA A 167 -3.56 16.07 4.92
N TYR A 168 -4.28 16.89 5.70
CA TYR A 168 -4.81 18.16 5.23
C TYR A 168 -3.69 19.13 4.86
N ALA A 169 -2.70 19.32 5.73
CA ALA A 169 -1.56 20.20 5.49
C ALA A 169 -0.72 19.74 4.29
N VAL A 170 -0.53 18.42 4.08
CA VAL A 170 0.09 17.88 2.87
C VAL A 170 -0.69 18.36 1.64
N GLY A 171 -2.03 18.19 1.63
CA GLY A 171 -2.87 18.64 0.53
C GLY A 171 -2.75 20.15 0.26
N GLU A 172 -2.74 20.99 1.32
CA GLU A 172 -2.56 22.44 1.16
C GLU A 172 -1.20 22.83 0.54
N ASN A 173 -0.12 22.22 1.04
CA ASN A 173 1.22 22.60 0.59
C ASN A 173 1.52 22.04 -0.81
N VAL A 174 1.11 20.80 -1.11
CA VAL A 174 1.22 20.26 -2.46
C VAL A 174 0.35 21.03 -3.45
N GLY A 175 -0.89 21.40 -3.09
CA GLY A 175 -1.73 22.25 -3.92
C GLY A 175 -1.08 23.61 -4.25
N LYS A 176 -0.34 24.21 -3.29
CA LYS A 176 0.46 25.41 -3.53
C LYS A 176 1.65 25.16 -4.46
N LEU A 177 2.35 24.03 -4.32
CA LEU A 177 3.43 23.62 -5.24
C LEU A 177 2.93 23.45 -6.67
N MET A 178 1.68 22.98 -6.82
CA MET A 178 0.98 22.86 -8.12
C MET A 178 0.48 24.22 -8.66
N GLY A 179 0.72 25.34 -7.96
CA GLY A 179 0.35 26.68 -8.39
C GLY A 179 -1.05 27.14 -7.98
N GLY A 180 -1.71 26.43 -7.07
CA GLY A 180 -3.06 26.73 -6.59
C GLY A 180 -3.21 26.68 -5.06
N ASP A 181 -4.18 25.94 -4.58
CA ASP A 181 -4.54 25.80 -3.17
C ASP A 181 -4.98 24.37 -2.83
N TYR A 182 -5.60 24.17 -1.67
CA TYR A 182 -6.13 22.86 -1.25
C TYR A 182 -7.15 22.29 -2.25
N ASN A 183 -7.98 23.14 -2.91
CA ASN A 183 -8.93 22.65 -3.91
C ASN A 183 -8.23 22.14 -5.17
N THR A 184 -7.07 22.75 -5.53
CA THR A 184 -6.23 22.25 -6.62
C THR A 184 -5.73 20.84 -6.32
N PHE A 185 -5.34 20.57 -5.07
CA PHE A 185 -4.96 19.22 -4.65
C PHE A 185 -6.14 18.24 -4.72
N ILE A 186 -7.33 18.63 -4.27
CA ILE A 186 -8.53 17.77 -4.35
C ILE A 186 -8.91 17.49 -5.81
N GLN A 187 -8.78 18.48 -6.69
CA GLN A 187 -8.99 18.27 -8.12
C GLN A 187 -7.97 17.26 -8.67
N ALA A 188 -6.69 17.37 -8.31
CA ALA A 188 -5.66 16.44 -8.72
C ALA A 188 -5.94 15.00 -8.22
N MET A 189 -6.48 14.82 -7.01
CA MET A 189 -6.94 13.50 -6.53
C MET A 189 -7.99 12.90 -7.47
N ASN A 190 -8.98 13.67 -7.90
CA ASN A 190 -10.04 13.21 -8.79
C ASN A 190 -9.51 12.94 -10.20
N ASP A 191 -8.68 13.83 -10.73
CA ASP A 191 -8.09 13.71 -12.07
C ASP A 191 -7.21 12.46 -12.14
N ARG A 192 -6.32 12.30 -11.14
CA ARG A 192 -5.43 11.14 -11.09
C ARG A 192 -6.18 9.82 -10.91
N SER A 193 -7.24 9.80 -10.10
CA SER A 193 -8.12 8.63 -10.01
C SER A 193 -8.70 8.25 -11.38
N THR A 194 -9.16 9.24 -12.14
CA THR A 194 -9.72 9.02 -13.49
C THR A 194 -8.64 8.49 -14.44
N GLU A 195 -7.43 9.05 -14.41
CA GLU A 195 -6.29 8.58 -15.21
C GLU A 195 -5.90 7.14 -14.91
N LEU A 196 -6.04 6.71 -13.65
CA LEU A 196 -5.80 5.34 -13.21
C LEU A 196 -6.93 4.37 -13.59
N GLY A 197 -8.01 4.86 -14.24
CA GLY A 197 -9.16 4.05 -14.62
C GLY A 197 -10.21 3.85 -13.51
N CYS A 198 -10.14 4.63 -12.43
CA CYS A 198 -11.16 4.61 -11.38
C CYS A 198 -12.48 5.19 -11.91
N THR A 199 -13.57 4.45 -11.75
CA THR A 199 -14.89 4.85 -12.27
C THR A 199 -15.96 5.03 -11.20
N GLY A 200 -15.68 4.61 -9.96
CA GLY A 200 -16.63 4.59 -8.86
C GLY A 200 -16.24 5.47 -7.67
N SER A 201 -15.24 6.36 -7.81
CA SER A 201 -14.71 7.18 -6.71
C SER A 201 -14.98 8.66 -6.88
N SER A 202 -15.08 9.36 -5.76
CA SER A 202 -15.16 10.82 -5.66
C SER A 202 -14.44 11.27 -4.40
N TRP A 203 -13.57 12.27 -4.53
CA TRP A 203 -12.70 12.75 -3.46
C TRP A 203 -13.02 14.19 -3.11
N THR A 204 -13.33 14.47 -1.85
CA THR A 204 -13.67 15.81 -1.33
C THR A 204 -12.68 16.31 -0.29
N ASN A 205 -11.83 15.44 0.24
CA ASN A 205 -10.80 15.78 1.22
C ASN A 205 -9.61 14.82 1.18
N ALA A 206 -8.48 15.25 1.73
CA ALA A 206 -7.23 14.50 1.72
C ALA A 206 -7.08 13.49 2.88
N ASN A 207 -7.97 13.50 3.87
CA ASN A 207 -7.80 12.74 5.12
C ASN A 207 -8.80 11.61 5.31
N GLY A 208 -9.88 11.56 4.53
CA GLY A 208 -10.93 10.55 4.61
C GLY A 208 -11.96 10.82 5.71
N LEU A 209 -12.08 12.03 6.21
CA LEU A 209 -13.19 12.43 7.05
C LEU A 209 -14.49 12.32 6.25
N HIS A 210 -15.56 11.93 6.96
CA HIS A 210 -16.82 11.62 6.31
C HIS A 210 -17.44 12.85 5.61
N ASP A 211 -17.77 12.64 4.36
CA ASP A 211 -18.59 13.50 3.52
C ASP A 211 -19.43 12.57 2.61
N ASP A 212 -20.70 12.91 2.37
CA ASP A 212 -21.59 12.05 1.57
C ASP A 212 -21.13 11.92 0.11
N LEU A 213 -20.34 12.86 -0.38
CA LEU A 213 -19.74 12.85 -1.73
C LEU A 213 -18.32 12.28 -1.76
N HIS A 214 -17.82 11.76 -0.62
CA HIS A 214 -16.49 11.18 -0.49
C HIS A 214 -16.59 9.65 -0.42
N TYR A 215 -16.49 8.98 -1.56
CA TYR A 215 -16.68 7.54 -1.68
C TYR A 215 -15.70 6.92 -2.67
N THR A 216 -15.54 5.60 -2.59
CA THR A 216 -14.66 4.79 -3.44
C THR A 216 -15.21 3.38 -3.61
N THR A 217 -14.54 2.56 -4.42
CA THR A 217 -14.81 1.13 -4.60
C THR A 217 -13.58 0.30 -4.24
N ALA A 218 -13.73 -1.00 -4.05
CA ALA A 218 -12.61 -1.89 -3.79
C ALA A 218 -11.65 -1.95 -4.99
N ARG A 219 -12.19 -1.96 -6.22
CA ARG A 219 -11.42 -1.89 -7.46
C ARG A 219 -10.59 -0.62 -7.55
N ASP A 220 -11.20 0.54 -7.34
CA ASP A 220 -10.51 1.83 -7.47
C ASP A 220 -9.38 1.96 -6.45
N MET A 221 -9.60 1.51 -5.21
CA MET A 221 -8.55 1.50 -4.19
C MET A 221 -7.40 0.55 -4.55
N ALA A 222 -7.69 -0.57 -5.19
CA ALA A 222 -6.64 -1.48 -5.68
C ALA A 222 -5.80 -0.82 -6.78
N LEU A 223 -6.42 -0.14 -7.74
CA LEU A 223 -5.73 0.60 -8.81
C LEU A 223 -4.85 1.72 -8.23
N ILE A 224 -5.39 2.55 -7.33
CA ILE A 224 -4.66 3.63 -6.66
C ILE A 224 -3.46 3.07 -5.89
N THR A 225 -3.66 1.96 -5.17
CA THR A 225 -2.60 1.34 -4.37
C THR A 225 -1.51 0.73 -5.24
N SER A 226 -1.87 0.14 -6.38
CA SER A 226 -0.90 -0.40 -7.34
C SER A 226 0.00 0.71 -7.89
N ALA A 227 -0.58 1.84 -8.33
CA ALA A 227 0.20 2.99 -8.77
C ALA A 227 1.10 3.55 -7.66
N LEU A 228 0.58 3.66 -6.43
CA LEU A 228 1.36 4.11 -5.28
C LEU A 228 2.49 3.15 -4.93
N TYR A 229 2.31 1.84 -5.11
CA TYR A 229 3.32 0.82 -4.79
C TYR A 229 4.56 0.89 -5.69
N GLU A 230 4.48 1.51 -6.86
CA GLU A 230 5.63 1.76 -7.74
C GLU A 230 6.66 2.70 -7.10
N HIS A 231 6.26 3.59 -6.17
CA HIS A 231 7.12 4.51 -5.47
C HIS A 231 7.93 3.82 -4.36
N GLU A 232 9.28 3.82 -4.45
CA GLU A 232 10.18 3.23 -3.45
C GLU A 232 9.98 3.90 -2.06
N GLU A 233 9.70 5.19 -2.07
CA GLU A 233 9.43 5.99 -0.88
C GLU A 233 8.19 5.46 -0.12
N PHE A 234 7.11 5.18 -0.84
CA PHE A 234 5.92 4.59 -0.23
C PHE A 234 6.20 3.22 0.38
N ARG A 235 6.86 2.32 -0.36
CA ARG A 235 7.21 0.98 0.16
C ARG A 235 8.06 1.07 1.43
N THR A 236 8.95 2.06 1.51
CA THR A 236 9.77 2.31 2.70
C THR A 236 8.94 2.81 3.87
N ILE A 237 8.04 3.78 3.63
CA ILE A 237 7.15 4.36 4.66
C ILE A 237 6.17 3.29 5.17
N ALA A 238 5.52 2.56 4.25
CA ALA A 238 4.47 1.60 4.58
C ALA A 238 4.96 0.44 5.44
N GLN A 239 6.23 0.01 5.28
CA GLN A 239 6.85 -1.08 6.04
C GLN A 239 7.47 -0.62 7.37
N THR A 240 7.53 0.69 7.63
CA THR A 240 8.15 1.22 8.86
C THR A 240 7.25 1.00 10.07
N LEU A 241 7.76 0.27 11.07
CA LEU A 241 6.98 -0.06 12.28
C LEU A 241 6.89 1.10 13.27
N SER A 242 7.92 1.93 13.36
CA SER A 242 7.96 3.07 14.27
C SER A 242 8.78 4.20 13.67
N TYR A 243 8.28 5.42 13.81
CA TYR A 243 8.94 6.63 13.32
C TYR A 243 8.98 7.70 14.40
N THR A 244 10.02 8.54 14.37
CA THR A 244 10.20 9.63 15.34
C THR A 244 10.46 10.93 14.58
N ILE A 245 9.55 11.88 14.72
CA ILE A 245 9.74 13.27 14.32
C ILE A 245 10.56 13.98 15.40
N GLY A 246 11.62 14.65 14.99
CA GLY A 246 12.46 15.47 15.87
C GLY A 246 11.77 16.75 16.32
N PRO A 247 12.48 17.63 17.07
CA PRO A 247 12.01 18.97 17.37
C PRO A 247 11.68 19.75 16.09
N THR A 248 10.61 20.56 16.13
CA THR A 248 10.19 21.45 15.06
C THR A 248 10.55 22.91 15.37
N ASN A 249 10.15 23.82 14.51
CA ASN A 249 10.31 25.27 14.75
C ASN A 249 9.53 25.80 15.99
N LEU A 250 8.48 25.09 16.45
CA LEU A 250 7.62 25.51 17.55
C LEU A 250 7.60 24.56 18.76
N VAL A 251 8.05 23.32 18.59
CA VAL A 251 7.95 22.26 19.61
C VAL A 251 9.29 21.55 19.76
N ASN A 252 9.84 21.52 20.98
CA ASN A 252 11.13 20.89 21.26
C ASN A 252 11.03 19.38 21.56
N GLU A 253 9.82 18.90 21.88
CA GLU A 253 9.56 17.49 22.17
C GLU A 253 9.52 16.68 20.87
N GLN A 254 10.07 15.46 20.96
CA GLN A 254 9.96 14.49 19.87
C GLN A 254 8.55 13.87 19.87
N ARG A 255 8.05 13.57 18.67
CA ARG A 255 6.83 12.78 18.47
C ARG A 255 7.19 11.40 17.99
N VAL A 256 6.79 10.37 18.72
CA VAL A 256 7.01 8.97 18.37
C VAL A 256 5.66 8.34 18.08
N PHE A 257 5.50 7.72 16.94
CA PHE A 257 4.30 6.98 16.57
C PHE A 257 4.64 5.65 15.94
N GLN A 258 3.68 4.75 16.00
CA GLN A 258 3.83 3.37 15.55
C GLN A 258 2.84 3.08 14.42
N GLN A 259 3.21 2.12 13.58
CA GLN A 259 2.36 1.62 12.51
C GLN A 259 1.10 0.95 13.08
N HIS A 260 -0.08 1.34 12.58
CA HIS A 260 -1.35 0.77 13.00
C HIS A 260 -1.72 -0.53 12.27
N HIS A 261 -1.04 -0.87 11.18
CA HIS A 261 -1.31 -2.06 10.39
C HIS A 261 -0.76 -3.31 11.09
N LYS A 262 -1.66 -4.11 11.68
CA LYS A 262 -1.30 -5.22 12.57
C LYS A 262 -0.56 -6.37 11.87
N MET A 263 -0.75 -6.55 10.56
CA MET A 263 -0.09 -7.63 9.80
C MET A 263 1.43 -7.42 9.64
N LEU A 264 1.94 -6.22 9.93
CA LEU A 264 3.38 -5.92 9.90
C LEU A 264 4.13 -6.27 11.19
N TRP A 265 3.42 -6.48 12.30
CA TRP A 265 4.04 -6.66 13.61
C TRP A 265 4.30 -8.12 13.91
N PRO A 266 5.58 -8.58 14.01
CA PRO A 266 5.91 -10.00 14.22
C PRO A 266 5.31 -10.60 15.50
N ASP A 267 5.12 -9.78 16.55
CA ASP A 267 4.57 -10.23 17.83
C ASP A 267 3.03 -10.15 17.88
N ASN A 268 2.37 -9.73 16.79
CA ASN A 268 0.92 -9.64 16.72
C ASN A 268 0.32 -10.93 16.16
N SER A 269 -0.83 -11.38 16.68
CA SER A 269 -1.55 -12.56 16.16
C SER A 269 -1.96 -12.45 14.69
N ASN A 270 -2.07 -11.22 14.18
CA ASN A 270 -2.40 -10.94 12.79
C ASN A 270 -1.17 -10.84 11.88
N TYR A 271 0.04 -11.05 12.39
CA TYR A 271 1.27 -10.99 11.58
C TYR A 271 1.18 -11.86 10.33
N TYR A 272 1.56 -11.30 9.18
CA TYR A 272 1.62 -12.02 7.92
C TYR A 272 2.97 -11.75 7.25
N GLU A 273 3.75 -12.81 7.05
CA GLU A 273 5.15 -12.70 6.62
C GLU A 273 5.36 -12.02 5.27
N TYR A 274 4.37 -12.11 4.37
CA TYR A 274 4.42 -11.48 3.05
C TYR A 274 3.87 -10.04 3.03
N CYS A 275 3.32 -9.54 4.14
CA CYS A 275 2.76 -8.19 4.20
C CYS A 275 3.84 -7.13 4.02
N THR A 276 3.66 -6.25 3.05
CA THR A 276 4.57 -5.14 2.74
C THR A 276 4.01 -3.78 3.13
N GLY A 277 2.84 -3.73 3.77
CA GLY A 277 2.25 -2.52 4.29
C GLY A 277 0.80 -2.32 3.88
N GLY A 278 0.35 -1.07 3.96
CA GLY A 278 -1.01 -0.69 3.63
C GLY A 278 -1.58 0.39 4.54
N LYS A 279 -2.91 0.50 4.58
CA LYS A 279 -3.60 1.54 5.37
C LYS A 279 -4.89 1.02 5.97
N THR A 280 -5.11 1.31 7.25
CA THR A 280 -6.37 1.07 7.97
C THR A 280 -7.27 2.31 7.92
N GLY A 281 -8.58 2.11 7.96
CA GLY A 281 -9.55 3.18 8.09
C GLY A 281 -10.75 2.75 8.94
N TYR A 282 -11.34 3.70 9.63
CA TYR A 282 -12.58 3.51 10.39
C TYR A 282 -13.34 4.82 10.55
N THR A 283 -14.62 4.79 10.32
CA THR A 283 -15.63 5.73 10.81
C THR A 283 -16.91 4.95 11.09
N ASP A 284 -17.84 5.52 11.83
CA ASP A 284 -19.13 4.86 12.08
C ASP A 284 -19.90 4.54 10.77
N LYS A 285 -19.70 5.34 9.74
CA LYS A 285 -20.34 5.16 8.42
C LYS A 285 -19.62 4.17 7.52
N SER A 286 -18.27 4.24 7.49
CA SER A 286 -17.46 3.34 6.67
C SER A 286 -17.28 1.96 7.30
N ARG A 287 -17.50 1.82 8.61
CA ARG A 287 -17.06 0.66 9.38
C ARG A 287 -15.55 0.46 9.19
N THR A 288 -15.03 -0.75 9.36
CA THR A 288 -13.60 -1.01 9.13
C THR A 288 -13.31 -1.09 7.63
N THR A 289 -12.27 -0.39 7.20
CA THR A 289 -11.70 -0.49 5.86
C THR A 289 -10.21 -0.82 5.97
N LEU A 290 -9.71 -1.64 5.06
CA LEU A 290 -8.31 -2.05 5.05
C LEU A 290 -7.82 -2.21 3.62
N VAL A 291 -6.67 -1.62 3.34
CA VAL A 291 -5.86 -1.91 2.16
C VAL A 291 -4.56 -2.51 2.64
N THR A 292 -4.18 -3.64 2.08
CA THR A 292 -2.93 -4.33 2.41
C THR A 292 -2.22 -4.71 1.12
N THR A 293 -0.90 -4.54 1.07
CA THR A 293 -0.03 -5.06 0.01
C THR A 293 0.78 -6.23 0.54
N ALA A 294 1.02 -7.22 -0.31
CA ALA A 294 1.82 -8.39 0.04
C ALA A 294 2.71 -8.82 -1.13
N ASP A 295 3.93 -9.29 -0.84
CA ASP A 295 4.91 -9.77 -1.82
C ASP A 295 5.52 -11.09 -1.30
N ASN A 296 5.25 -12.21 -2.00
CA ASN A 296 5.82 -13.51 -1.66
C ASN A 296 7.09 -13.85 -2.48
N GLY A 297 7.64 -12.85 -3.20
CA GLY A 297 8.80 -13.00 -4.10
C GLY A 297 8.44 -13.48 -5.50
N THR A 298 7.19 -13.87 -5.75
CA THR A 298 6.68 -14.28 -7.05
C THR A 298 5.57 -13.36 -7.53
N LEU A 299 4.58 -13.08 -6.68
CA LEU A 299 3.43 -12.22 -6.94
C LEU A 299 3.45 -11.04 -5.97
N GLN A 300 3.06 -9.88 -6.46
CA GLN A 300 2.81 -8.67 -5.67
C GLN A 300 1.32 -8.36 -5.70
N LEU A 301 0.63 -8.65 -4.61
CA LEU A 301 -0.82 -8.56 -4.51
C LEU A 301 -1.25 -7.39 -3.64
N VAL A 302 -2.36 -6.76 -4.02
CA VAL A 302 -3.12 -5.85 -3.17
C VAL A 302 -4.46 -6.50 -2.80
N ALA A 303 -4.79 -6.45 -1.51
CA ALA A 303 -6.11 -6.80 -1.00
C ALA A 303 -6.79 -5.55 -0.43
N VAL A 304 -8.05 -5.33 -0.83
CA VAL A 304 -8.88 -4.25 -0.30
C VAL A 304 -10.13 -4.86 0.31
N VAL A 305 -10.45 -4.47 1.53
CA VAL A 305 -11.68 -4.85 2.25
C VAL A 305 -12.39 -3.58 2.68
N LEU A 306 -13.65 -3.44 2.29
CA LEU A 306 -14.49 -2.28 2.60
C LEU A 306 -15.71 -2.68 3.42
N GLN A 307 -16.08 -1.83 4.37
CA GLN A 307 -17.25 -1.98 5.22
C GLN A 307 -17.29 -3.34 5.93
N ASP A 308 -16.22 -3.63 6.66
CA ASP A 308 -16.08 -4.86 7.43
C ASP A 308 -16.55 -4.67 8.88
N ASP A 309 -17.41 -5.55 9.32
CA ASP A 309 -17.90 -5.66 10.70
C ASP A 309 -17.37 -6.93 11.41
N GLY A 310 -16.46 -7.68 10.74
CA GLY A 310 -15.87 -8.92 11.24
C GLY A 310 -14.42 -8.77 11.70
N ASP A 311 -13.58 -9.68 11.24
CA ASP A 311 -12.12 -9.66 11.42
C ASP A 311 -11.44 -9.37 10.07
N VAL A 312 -11.29 -8.10 9.76
CA VAL A 312 -10.70 -7.61 8.51
C VAL A 312 -9.31 -8.19 8.22
N TYR A 313 -8.53 -8.53 9.26
CA TYR A 313 -7.20 -9.12 9.08
C TYR A 313 -7.27 -10.61 8.75
N ALA A 314 -8.23 -11.33 9.33
CA ALA A 314 -8.48 -12.72 8.97
C ALA A 314 -9.01 -12.82 7.54
N ASP A 315 -9.93 -11.94 7.15
CA ASP A 315 -10.44 -11.83 5.78
C ASP A 315 -9.29 -11.56 4.80
N THR A 316 -8.47 -10.54 5.06
CA THR A 316 -7.33 -10.17 4.21
C THR A 316 -6.33 -11.32 4.08
N ARG A 317 -5.99 -12.02 5.17
CA ARG A 317 -5.10 -13.18 5.13
C ARG A 317 -5.66 -14.29 4.25
N SER A 318 -6.93 -14.66 4.45
CA SER A 318 -7.57 -15.74 3.68
C SER A 318 -7.60 -15.44 2.18
N MET A 319 -7.80 -14.17 1.82
CA MET A 319 -7.78 -13.71 0.43
C MET A 319 -6.36 -13.76 -0.16
N PHE A 320 -5.30 -13.38 0.58
CA PHE A 320 -3.94 -13.50 0.10
C PHE A 320 -3.50 -14.95 -0.07
N GLU A 321 -3.80 -15.82 0.90
CA GLU A 321 -3.53 -17.27 0.78
C GLU A 321 -4.24 -17.85 -0.45
N TYR A 322 -5.48 -17.45 -0.70
CA TYR A 322 -6.20 -17.83 -1.91
C TYR A 322 -5.48 -17.33 -3.17
N GLY A 323 -5.10 -16.07 -3.25
CA GLY A 323 -4.42 -15.49 -4.43
C GLY A 323 -3.06 -16.14 -4.69
N PHE A 324 -2.24 -16.34 -3.65
CA PHE A 324 -0.91 -16.93 -3.81
C PHE A 324 -0.91 -18.43 -4.14
N ASN A 325 -1.92 -19.17 -3.72
CA ASN A 325 -1.92 -20.64 -3.83
C ASN A 325 -2.68 -21.18 -5.06
N ASN A 326 -3.50 -20.36 -5.72
CA ASN A 326 -4.38 -20.86 -6.77
C ASN A 326 -4.08 -20.32 -8.18
N PHE A 327 -3.10 -19.43 -8.32
CA PHE A 327 -2.79 -18.81 -9.60
C PHE A 327 -1.31 -18.86 -9.92
N SER A 328 -1.02 -19.05 -11.20
CA SER A 328 0.34 -19.14 -11.72
C SER A 328 0.58 -18.14 -12.82
N LYS A 329 1.82 -17.61 -12.93
CA LYS A 329 2.24 -16.71 -14.01
C LYS A 329 2.37 -17.48 -15.31
N VAL A 330 1.76 -16.95 -16.37
CA VAL A 330 1.97 -17.37 -17.75
C VAL A 330 2.57 -16.19 -18.49
N LEU A 331 3.85 -16.30 -18.87
CA LEU A 331 4.59 -15.24 -19.57
C LEU A 331 4.04 -15.09 -20.99
N LEU A 332 3.66 -13.86 -21.38
CA LEU A 332 3.12 -13.55 -22.70
C LEU A 332 4.13 -13.78 -23.82
N SER A 333 5.43 -13.63 -23.54
CA SER A 333 6.52 -13.89 -24.48
C SER A 333 6.63 -15.36 -24.92
N GLY A 334 6.04 -16.30 -24.18
CA GLY A 334 5.97 -17.72 -24.51
C GLY A 334 4.73 -18.13 -25.31
N GLU A 335 3.77 -17.23 -25.45
CA GLU A 335 2.46 -17.51 -26.03
C GLU A 335 2.30 -16.93 -27.44
N LYS A 336 1.24 -17.40 -28.16
CA LYS A 336 0.92 -16.86 -29.48
C LYS A 336 0.48 -15.39 -29.34
N MET A 337 1.24 -14.51 -29.97
CA MET A 337 0.97 -13.08 -29.98
C MET A 337 -0.28 -12.78 -30.85
N PRO A 338 -1.22 -11.93 -30.37
CA PRO A 338 -2.34 -11.42 -31.15
C PRO A 338 -1.89 -10.69 -32.42
N GLU A 339 -2.70 -10.75 -33.50
CA GLU A 339 -2.35 -10.18 -34.80
C GLU A 339 -2.36 -8.64 -34.78
N GLU A 340 -3.07 -8.04 -33.88
CA GLU A 340 -3.24 -6.60 -33.68
C GLU A 340 -2.01 -5.91 -33.08
N ILE A 341 -1.12 -6.68 -32.46
CA ILE A 341 0.07 -6.13 -31.80
C ILE A 341 1.37 -6.56 -32.51
N ARG A 342 2.38 -5.69 -32.44
CA ARG A 342 3.74 -5.95 -32.95
C ARG A 342 4.64 -6.53 -31.88
N SER A 343 4.48 -6.06 -30.65
CA SER A 343 5.27 -6.53 -29.49
C SER A 343 4.61 -6.10 -28.18
N TYR A 344 4.89 -6.85 -27.14
CA TYR A 344 4.74 -6.36 -25.76
C TYR A 344 5.86 -5.36 -25.48
N THR A 345 5.56 -4.33 -24.68
CA THR A 345 6.56 -3.31 -24.30
C THR A 345 7.56 -3.87 -23.28
N ASP A 346 7.08 -4.74 -22.39
CA ASP A 346 7.90 -5.47 -21.43
C ASP A 346 7.87 -6.97 -21.74
N SER A 347 9.06 -7.58 -21.89
CA SER A 347 9.24 -9.02 -22.15
C SER A 347 8.78 -9.92 -21.00
N ASP A 348 8.71 -9.37 -19.80
CA ASP A 348 8.31 -10.06 -18.56
C ASP A 348 6.82 -9.93 -18.27
N SER A 349 6.04 -9.30 -19.19
CA SER A 349 4.58 -9.23 -19.10
C SER A 349 3.96 -10.62 -19.02
N TYR A 350 2.92 -10.76 -18.20
CA TYR A 350 2.26 -12.05 -17.92
C TYR A 350 0.77 -11.89 -17.61
N VAL A 351 0.06 -12.99 -17.69
CA VAL A 351 -1.28 -13.17 -17.13
C VAL A 351 -1.23 -14.14 -15.96
N LEU A 352 -2.24 -14.09 -15.08
CA LEU A 352 -2.39 -15.02 -13.96
C LEU A 352 -3.56 -15.96 -14.25
N LEU A 353 -3.26 -17.25 -14.35
CA LEU A 353 -4.26 -18.28 -14.63
C LEU A 353 -4.34 -19.29 -13.50
N PRO A 354 -5.56 -19.76 -13.17
CA PRO A 354 -5.73 -20.87 -12.27
C PRO A 354 -5.40 -22.21 -12.96
N ASP A 355 -5.18 -23.25 -12.18
CA ASP A 355 -4.92 -24.59 -12.69
C ASP A 355 -6.02 -25.06 -13.66
N GLY A 356 -5.61 -25.57 -14.80
CA GLY A 356 -6.51 -26.10 -15.84
C GLY A 356 -7.04 -25.06 -16.84
N VAL A 357 -6.78 -23.78 -16.65
CA VAL A 357 -7.04 -22.72 -17.63
C VAL A 357 -5.78 -22.49 -18.48
N THR A 358 -5.92 -22.45 -19.79
CA THR A 358 -4.82 -22.25 -20.72
C THR A 358 -4.95 -20.91 -21.42
N PHE A 359 -3.82 -20.36 -21.90
CA PHE A 359 -3.78 -19.08 -22.61
C PHE A 359 -4.69 -19.05 -23.84
N ASP A 360 -4.77 -20.16 -24.60
CA ASP A 360 -5.62 -20.28 -25.80
C ASP A 360 -7.13 -20.10 -25.51
N SER A 361 -7.55 -20.19 -24.24
CA SER A 361 -8.95 -19.99 -23.85
C SER A 361 -9.29 -18.53 -23.48
N LEU A 362 -8.34 -17.62 -23.60
CA LEU A 362 -8.51 -16.22 -23.24
C LEU A 362 -9.09 -15.41 -24.40
N GLU A 363 -9.95 -14.49 -24.06
CA GLU A 363 -10.37 -13.36 -24.88
C GLU A 363 -9.47 -12.16 -24.57
N HIS A 364 -9.37 -11.19 -25.48
CA HIS A 364 -8.63 -9.97 -25.20
C HIS A 364 -9.35 -8.75 -25.76
N GLU A 365 -9.06 -7.60 -25.14
CA GLU A 365 -9.48 -6.28 -25.58
C GLU A 365 -8.24 -5.37 -25.65
N ILE A 366 -8.22 -4.49 -26.65
CA ILE A 366 -7.12 -3.54 -26.85
C ILE A 366 -7.66 -2.12 -26.79
N THR A 367 -7.02 -1.32 -25.94
CA THR A 367 -7.24 0.13 -25.86
C THR A 367 -6.07 0.85 -26.52
N VAL A 368 -6.33 1.68 -27.53
CA VAL A 368 -5.31 2.56 -28.14
C VAL A 368 -5.08 3.74 -27.18
N GLU A 369 -3.84 3.94 -26.72
CA GLU A 369 -3.47 5.03 -25.81
C GLU A 369 -2.88 6.22 -26.57
N ASP A 370 -1.99 5.96 -27.53
CA ASP A 370 -1.46 6.99 -28.44
C ASP A 370 -1.40 6.46 -29.87
N GLU A 371 -2.24 7.06 -30.72
CA GLU A 371 -2.34 6.68 -32.15
C GLU A 371 -1.07 7.01 -32.97
N LYS A 372 -0.30 8.03 -32.53
CA LYS A 372 0.92 8.48 -33.23
C LYS A 372 2.10 7.56 -32.94
N GLU A 373 2.22 7.16 -31.68
CA GLU A 373 3.26 6.24 -31.22
C GLU A 373 2.84 4.77 -31.43
N ALA A 374 1.59 4.53 -31.89
CA ALA A 374 0.97 3.21 -32.01
C ALA A 374 1.08 2.40 -30.71
N SER A 375 0.91 3.09 -29.57
CA SER A 375 0.93 2.46 -28.25
C SER A 375 -0.48 2.18 -27.75
N GLY A 376 -0.59 1.15 -26.94
CA GLY A 376 -1.86 0.77 -26.32
C GLY A 376 -1.67 -0.25 -25.23
N ARG A 377 -2.78 -0.66 -24.65
CA ARG A 377 -2.84 -1.70 -23.63
C ARG A 377 -3.74 -2.83 -24.09
N ILE A 378 -3.23 -4.06 -23.99
CA ILE A 378 -4.02 -5.28 -24.17
C ILE A 378 -4.41 -5.83 -22.81
N THR A 379 -5.69 -6.15 -22.62
CA THR A 379 -6.22 -6.80 -21.42
C THR A 379 -6.78 -8.15 -21.80
N PHE A 380 -6.40 -9.18 -21.05
CA PHE A 380 -6.84 -10.56 -21.26
C PHE A 380 -7.94 -10.93 -20.28
N PHE A 381 -8.89 -11.69 -20.78
CA PHE A 381 -10.06 -12.12 -20.02
C PHE A 381 -10.26 -13.62 -20.12
N TYR A 382 -10.59 -14.23 -18.99
CA TYR A 382 -11.14 -15.60 -18.95
C TYR A 382 -12.60 -15.53 -18.54
N LYS A 383 -13.52 -15.83 -19.44
CA LYS A 383 -14.98 -15.75 -19.20
C LYS A 383 -15.41 -14.40 -18.56
N GLY A 384 -14.86 -13.31 -19.11
CA GLY A 384 -15.11 -11.95 -18.62
C GLY A 384 -14.33 -11.52 -17.39
N GLN A 385 -13.54 -12.40 -16.77
CA GLN A 385 -12.67 -12.05 -15.64
C GLN A 385 -11.31 -11.58 -16.14
N ASN A 386 -10.88 -10.38 -15.74
CA ASN A 386 -9.57 -9.85 -16.04
C ASN A 386 -8.47 -10.73 -15.40
N VAL A 387 -7.62 -11.31 -16.23
CA VAL A 387 -6.50 -12.17 -15.83
C VAL A 387 -5.13 -11.53 -16.03
N GLY A 388 -5.08 -10.29 -16.52
CA GLY A 388 -3.87 -9.50 -16.69
C GLY A 388 -3.91 -8.60 -17.91
N SER A 389 -3.07 -7.57 -17.88
CA SER A 389 -2.90 -6.59 -18.95
C SER A 389 -1.42 -6.35 -19.23
N ALA A 390 -1.11 -5.88 -20.44
CA ALA A 390 0.23 -5.50 -20.81
C ALA A 390 0.22 -4.30 -21.75
N ASP A 391 1.24 -3.46 -21.67
CA ASP A 391 1.46 -2.37 -22.59
C ASP A 391 2.05 -2.95 -23.90
N VAL A 392 1.54 -2.46 -25.02
CA VAL A 392 1.85 -3.02 -26.35
C VAL A 392 2.18 -1.94 -27.37
N VAL A 393 2.97 -2.35 -28.36
CA VAL A 393 3.11 -1.60 -29.60
C VAL A 393 2.14 -2.24 -30.61
N LEU A 394 1.21 -1.43 -31.13
CA LEU A 394 0.16 -1.84 -32.03
C LEU A 394 0.65 -1.93 -33.48
N THR A 395 -0.06 -2.70 -34.33
CA THR A 395 0.17 -2.66 -35.76
C THR A 395 -0.43 -1.39 -36.37
N PRO A 396 0.20 -0.79 -37.40
CA PRO A 396 -0.35 0.38 -38.07
C PRO A 396 -1.75 0.14 -38.62
N GLU A 397 -1.99 -1.07 -39.12
CA GLU A 397 -3.27 -1.52 -39.68
C GLU A 397 -4.37 -1.48 -38.63
N TYR A 398 -4.10 -1.98 -37.41
CA TYR A 398 -5.06 -1.95 -36.32
C TYR A 398 -5.37 -0.53 -35.84
N VAL A 399 -4.33 0.34 -35.74
CA VAL A 399 -4.52 1.75 -35.35
C VAL A 399 -5.36 2.49 -36.40
N GLU A 400 -5.09 2.29 -37.69
CA GLU A 400 -5.86 2.91 -38.78
C GLU A 400 -7.32 2.45 -38.77
N GLU A 401 -7.58 1.15 -38.61
CA GLU A 401 -8.93 0.59 -38.54
C GLU A 401 -9.73 1.10 -37.34
N THR A 402 -9.08 1.21 -36.18
CA THR A 402 -9.76 1.53 -34.93
C THR A 402 -9.97 3.04 -34.73
N THR A 403 -8.99 3.87 -35.11
CA THR A 403 -9.00 5.32 -34.87
C THR A 403 -9.19 6.17 -36.12
N GLY A 404 -9.01 5.58 -37.29
CA GLY A 404 -8.94 6.30 -38.60
C GLY A 404 -7.64 7.07 -38.80
N TYR A 405 -6.68 6.94 -37.87
CA TYR A 405 -5.37 7.58 -37.98
C TYR A 405 -4.45 6.82 -38.91
N THR A 406 -4.16 7.40 -40.09
CA THR A 406 -3.20 6.81 -41.05
C THR A 406 -1.79 7.24 -40.66
N THR A 407 -0.99 6.34 -40.12
CA THR A 407 0.44 6.55 -39.92
C THR A 407 1.08 6.63 -41.32
N ARG A 408 1.31 7.83 -41.84
CA ARG A 408 2.14 8.01 -43.03
C ARG A 408 3.60 7.68 -42.67
N LEU A 409 3.90 6.40 -42.65
CA LEU A 409 5.27 5.96 -42.88
C LEU A 409 5.57 6.33 -44.35
N GLU A 410 6.23 7.48 -44.57
CA GLU A 410 6.92 7.75 -45.82
C GLU A 410 7.97 6.66 -45.98
N LEU A 411 7.53 5.52 -46.51
CA LEU A 411 8.42 4.58 -47.17
C LEU A 411 9.01 5.32 -48.36
N SER A 412 10.15 5.96 -48.14
CA SER A 412 11.05 6.33 -49.21
C SER A 412 11.51 5.03 -49.89
N ASN A 413 10.73 4.59 -50.85
CA ASN A 413 11.07 3.48 -51.72
C ASN A 413 11.96 4.06 -52.86
N PRO A 414 13.28 3.79 -52.91
CA PRO A 414 14.09 4.20 -54.05
C PRO A 414 13.97 3.14 -55.12
N GLY A 415 12.97 3.25 -55.96
CA GLY A 415 12.94 2.43 -57.17
C GLY A 415 11.56 2.13 -57.76
N ALA A 416 10.99 3.09 -58.46
CA ALA A 416 10.06 2.76 -59.56
C ALA A 416 10.06 3.87 -60.60
N GLY A 417 10.53 3.54 -61.77
CA GLY A 417 10.16 3.88 -63.16
C GLY A 417 9.91 5.35 -63.52
N GLN A 418 10.81 5.82 -64.34
CA GLN A 418 10.68 7.05 -65.15
C GLN A 418 9.42 7.01 -66.02
N GLU A 419 8.60 8.04 -65.91
CA GLU A 419 7.82 8.53 -67.04
C GLU A 419 8.20 9.97 -67.31
N LYS A 420 8.61 10.24 -68.56
CA LYS A 420 9.02 11.56 -69.06
C LYS A 420 7.79 12.41 -69.28
N ASP A 421 7.76 13.58 -68.69
CA ASP A 421 7.07 14.70 -69.31
C ASP A 421 7.94 15.98 -69.24
N THR A 422 8.01 16.60 -70.40
CA THR A 422 8.86 17.72 -70.75
C THR A 422 8.14 19.03 -70.44
N GLY A 423 8.70 19.86 -69.55
CA GLY A 423 8.17 21.22 -69.36
C GLY A 423 9.00 22.07 -68.39
N LYS A 424 9.96 22.77 -68.97
CA LYS A 424 10.67 24.00 -68.52
C LYS A 424 10.57 24.53 -67.07
N SER A 425 11.72 24.50 -66.43
CA SER A 425 12.46 25.62 -65.77
C SER A 425 11.75 26.54 -64.77
N SER A 426 12.12 26.39 -63.49
CA SER A 426 12.79 27.49 -62.74
C SER A 426 13.48 26.90 -61.49
N ARG A 427 14.76 27.13 -61.44
CA ARG A 427 15.62 26.78 -60.31
C ARG A 427 15.38 27.76 -59.15
N THR A 428 15.08 27.24 -57.95
CA THR A 428 15.38 27.88 -56.67
C THR A 428 15.68 26.82 -55.59
N PRO A 429 16.51 27.14 -54.60
CA PRO A 429 17.37 26.16 -53.94
C PRO A 429 16.71 25.54 -52.68
N ALA A 430 15.91 24.48 -52.87
CA ALA A 430 15.34 23.70 -51.77
C ALA A 430 16.36 22.81 -51.05
N LEU A 431 17.50 22.50 -51.69
CA LEU A 431 18.50 21.59 -51.12
C LEU A 431 19.27 22.14 -49.93
N PHE A 432 19.39 23.48 -49.78
CA PHE A 432 20.07 24.10 -48.64
C PHE A 432 19.19 24.21 -47.38
N MET A 433 17.87 24.11 -47.50
CA MET A 433 16.96 24.23 -46.39
C MET A 433 16.79 22.87 -45.67
N THR A 434 16.73 21.77 -46.41
CA THR A 434 16.64 20.40 -45.84
C THR A 434 17.90 19.99 -45.07
N VAL A 435 19.10 20.36 -45.56
CA VAL A 435 20.36 20.09 -44.85
C VAL A 435 20.47 20.90 -43.58
N ARG A 436 19.94 22.10 -43.52
CA ARG A 436 19.91 22.92 -42.29
C ARG A 436 18.93 22.43 -41.24
N ILE A 437 17.78 21.90 -41.68
CA ILE A 437 16.78 21.29 -40.73
C ILE A 437 17.31 19.99 -40.15
N ALA A 438 17.91 19.13 -40.98
CA ALA A 438 18.55 17.90 -40.50
C ALA A 438 19.73 18.16 -39.57
N ALA A 439 20.55 19.18 -39.85
CA ALA A 439 21.65 19.57 -38.97
C ALA A 439 21.14 20.17 -37.63
N ALA A 440 20.07 20.95 -37.66
CA ALA A 440 19.44 21.48 -36.45
C ALA A 440 18.82 20.37 -35.59
N GLY A 441 18.15 19.38 -36.20
CA GLY A 441 17.61 18.21 -35.52
C GLY A 441 18.71 17.36 -34.87
N ALA A 442 19.82 17.12 -35.56
CA ALA A 442 20.97 16.40 -35.00
C ALA A 442 21.60 17.13 -33.78
N VAL A 443 21.69 18.45 -33.83
CA VAL A 443 22.19 19.26 -32.70
C VAL A 443 21.24 19.20 -31.49
N ILE A 444 19.93 19.26 -31.72
CA ILE A 444 18.94 19.15 -30.64
C ILE A 444 18.99 17.74 -30.01
N LEU A 445 19.12 16.70 -30.82
CA LEU A 445 19.26 15.33 -30.35
C LEU A 445 20.54 15.16 -29.50
N LEU A 446 21.67 15.70 -29.95
CA LEU A 446 22.92 15.64 -29.20
C LEU A 446 22.86 16.42 -27.89
N LEU A 447 22.16 17.58 -27.88
CA LEU A 447 21.94 18.35 -26.66
C LEU A 447 21.02 17.61 -25.68
N SER A 448 19.96 16.97 -26.17
CA SER A 448 19.07 16.17 -25.30
C SER A 448 19.78 14.96 -24.68
N ILE A 449 20.61 14.26 -25.46
CA ILE A 449 21.47 13.17 -24.96
C ILE A 449 22.46 13.71 -23.91
N LEU A 450 23.08 14.87 -24.15
CA LEU A 450 24.02 15.48 -23.22
C LEU A 450 23.33 15.88 -21.91
N ILE A 451 22.13 16.46 -21.98
CA ILE A 451 21.31 16.79 -20.81
C ILE A 451 20.96 15.52 -20.06
N MET A 452 20.51 14.48 -20.74
CA MET A 452 20.21 13.18 -20.14
C MET A 452 21.44 12.60 -19.41
N ILE A 453 22.62 12.61 -20.02
CA ILE A 453 23.86 12.16 -19.38
C ILE A 453 24.18 12.97 -18.14
N VAL A 454 24.00 14.31 -18.18
CA VAL A 454 24.25 15.19 -17.02
C VAL A 454 23.26 14.89 -15.89
N VAL A 455 21.96 14.71 -16.22
CA VAL A 455 20.93 14.33 -15.24
C VAL A 455 21.23 12.96 -14.62
N PHE A 456 21.57 11.96 -15.43
CA PHE A 456 21.97 10.64 -14.93
C PHE A 456 23.21 10.70 -14.04
N ARG A 457 24.25 11.49 -14.42
CA ARG A 457 25.44 11.66 -13.59
C ARG A 457 25.14 12.39 -12.28
N ARG A 458 24.27 13.41 -12.29
CA ARG A 458 23.82 14.09 -11.06
C ARG A 458 23.02 13.15 -10.17
N ARG A 459 22.07 12.38 -10.72
CA ARG A 459 21.32 11.35 -9.97
C ARG A 459 22.23 10.28 -9.39
N ALA A 460 23.21 9.79 -10.15
CA ALA A 460 24.20 8.81 -9.68
C ALA A 460 25.11 9.38 -8.57
N ALA A 461 25.50 10.67 -8.65
CA ALA A 461 26.30 11.33 -7.63
C ALA A 461 25.50 11.52 -6.31
N VAL A 462 24.21 11.86 -6.40
CA VAL A 462 23.33 11.95 -5.25
C VAL A 462 23.14 10.56 -4.61
N ARG A 463 22.90 9.51 -5.41
CA ARG A 463 22.81 8.12 -4.90
C ARG A 463 24.10 7.68 -4.21
N ARG A 464 25.27 8.05 -4.74
CA ARG A 464 26.58 7.74 -4.09
C ARG A 464 26.73 8.49 -2.76
N LYS A 465 26.36 9.78 -2.70
CA LYS A 465 26.37 10.56 -1.45
C LYS A 465 25.41 9.96 -0.41
N ARG A 466 24.19 9.57 -0.81
CA ARG A 466 23.21 8.89 0.08
C ARG A 466 23.78 7.59 0.64
N ARG A 467 24.35 6.71 -0.20
CA ARG A 467 24.97 5.44 0.26
C ARG A 467 26.13 5.67 1.24
N MET A 468 26.93 6.70 1.04
CA MET A 468 28.01 7.05 1.98
C MET A 468 27.47 7.60 3.31
N MET A 469 26.39 8.38 3.29
CA MET A 469 25.76 8.91 4.50
C MET A 469 25.13 7.79 5.33
N ILE A 470 24.40 6.86 4.69
CA ILE A 470 23.83 5.69 5.35
C ILE A 470 24.94 4.81 5.97
N ARG A 471 26.06 4.58 5.25
CA ARG A 471 27.21 3.86 5.80
C ARG A 471 27.82 4.57 7.00
N ARG A 472 27.95 5.91 6.96
CA ARG A 472 28.45 6.71 8.10
C ARG A 472 27.49 6.65 9.30
N LYS A 473 26.15 6.76 9.08
CA LYS A 473 25.14 6.61 10.16
C LYS A 473 25.21 5.21 10.78
N ARG A 474 25.28 4.14 9.97
CA ARG A 474 25.42 2.76 10.48
C ARG A 474 26.71 2.56 11.29
N HIS A 475 27.81 3.10 10.84
CA HIS A 475 29.09 3.03 11.58
C HIS A 475 29.02 3.81 12.90
N GLN A 476 28.36 4.97 12.92
CA GLN A 476 28.15 5.76 14.17
C GLN A 476 27.23 5.03 15.15
N MET A 477 26.15 4.35 14.67
CA MET A 477 25.29 3.54 15.54
C MET A 477 26.04 2.34 16.14
N GLN A 478 26.87 1.65 15.35
CA GLN A 478 27.70 0.55 15.85
C GLN A 478 28.72 1.01 16.90
N MET A 479 29.33 2.18 16.73
CA MET A 479 30.23 2.77 17.70
C MET A 479 29.51 3.17 19.00
N ARG A 480 28.28 3.72 18.92
CA ARG A 480 27.46 4.04 20.11
C ARG A 480 27.03 2.79 20.86
N GLN A 481 26.68 1.70 20.16
CA GLN A 481 26.35 0.41 20.81
C GLN A 481 27.59 -0.25 21.43
N GLY A 482 28.76 -0.10 20.83
CA GLY A 482 30.05 -0.58 21.39
C GLY A 482 30.41 0.14 22.69
N THR A 483 30.27 1.47 22.76
CA THR A 483 30.53 2.27 23.96
C THR A 483 29.51 2.01 25.07
N GLY A 484 28.25 1.74 24.76
CA GLY A 484 27.23 1.32 25.73
C GLY A 484 27.57 -0.02 26.39
N ARG A 485 28.03 -1.01 25.61
CA ARG A 485 28.46 -2.32 26.15
C ARG A 485 29.71 -2.23 27.02
N GLN A 486 30.66 -1.35 26.69
CA GLN A 486 31.83 -1.09 27.52
C GLN A 486 31.48 -0.38 28.83
N ARG A 487 30.53 0.56 28.82
CA ARG A 487 30.03 1.23 30.03
C ARG A 487 29.35 0.26 31.00
N ILE A 488 28.50 -0.65 30.49
CA ILE A 488 27.86 -1.68 31.31
C ILE A 488 28.85 -2.68 31.89
N ARG A 489 29.93 -3.01 31.14
CA ARG A 489 30.99 -3.89 31.63
C ARG A 489 31.83 -3.25 32.74
N ASN A 490 32.09 -1.94 32.64
CA ASN A 490 32.85 -1.20 33.65
C ASN A 490 32.03 -0.96 34.95
N VAL A 491 30.70 -0.78 34.84
CA VAL A 491 29.81 -0.67 36.01
C VAL A 491 29.72 -2.02 36.75
N LYS A 492 29.66 -3.14 36.02
CA LYS A 492 29.67 -4.48 36.66
C LYS A 492 31.01 -4.82 37.30
N SER A 493 32.16 -4.32 36.79
CA SER A 493 33.49 -4.54 37.40
C SER A 493 33.73 -3.66 38.62
N SER A 494 33.15 -2.46 38.70
CA SER A 494 33.26 -1.59 39.87
C SER A 494 32.35 -2.06 41.05
N SER A 495 31.19 -2.66 40.76
CA SER A 495 30.34 -3.24 41.81
C SER A 495 30.88 -4.57 42.37
N ALA A 496 31.74 -5.27 41.64
CA ALA A 496 32.41 -6.47 42.14
C ALA A 496 33.60 -6.17 43.07
N ARG A 497 34.23 -4.99 42.97
CA ARG A 497 35.35 -4.56 43.84
C ARG A 497 34.91 -4.00 45.19
N ALA A 498 33.64 -3.65 45.36
CA ALA A 498 33.08 -3.10 46.62
C ALA A 498 32.59 -4.16 47.63
N ARG A 499 32.83 -5.45 47.38
CA ARG A 499 32.41 -6.55 48.27
C ARG A 499 33.61 -7.42 48.68
N GLN A 500 34.68 -6.80 49.22
CA GLN A 500 35.65 -7.56 50.03
C GLN A 500 35.44 -7.22 51.51
N PRO A 501 35.33 -8.23 52.42
CA PRO A 501 35.10 -7.99 53.83
C PRO A 501 36.43 -7.53 54.52
N VAL A 502 36.31 -6.46 55.28
CA VAL A 502 37.38 -6.00 56.16
C VAL A 502 37.52 -7.04 57.29
N SER A 503 38.67 -7.74 57.31
CA SER A 503 39.04 -8.61 58.39
C SER A 503 39.44 -7.78 59.62
N SER A 504 38.69 -7.96 60.75
CA SER A 504 39.01 -7.44 62.04
C SER A 504 40.26 -8.09 62.61
N ASN A 505 41.30 -7.30 62.85
CA ASN A 505 42.45 -7.74 63.61
C ASN A 505 42.41 -7.03 65.00
N ARG A 506 41.90 -7.74 66.00
CA ARG A 506 42.11 -7.42 67.39
C ARG A 506 43.47 -7.91 67.80
N ASN A 507 44.32 -7.05 68.21
CA ASN A 507 45.41 -7.48 69.13
C ASN A 507 45.63 -6.43 70.23
N ARG A 508 45.63 -6.97 71.44
CA ARG A 508 45.92 -6.45 72.80
C ARG A 508 47.26 -5.74 72.88
N ARG A 509 47.35 -4.72 73.70
CA ARG A 509 48.28 -4.63 74.92
C ARG A 509 48.11 -3.25 75.50
N ARG A 510 47.64 -3.23 76.80
CA ARG A 510 48.36 -2.98 78.03
C ARG A 510 49.15 -1.65 78.14
N SER A 511 48.69 -0.74 78.81
CA SER A 511 49.08 -0.22 80.15
C SER A 511 48.21 0.99 80.46
#